data_cac80b2f7f8a186ec8d0af3abaefd6a3
#
_entry.id   cac80b2f7f8a186ec8d0af3abaefd6a3
#
_cell.length_a   1.000
_cell.length_b   1.000
_cell.length_c   1.000
_cell.angle_alpha   90.00
_cell.angle_beta   90.00
_cell.angle_gamma   90.00
#
_symmetry.space_group_name_H-M   'P 1'
#
loop_
_entity.id
_entity.type
_entity.pdbx_description
1 polymer ?
#
loop_
_entity_poly.entity_id
_entity_poly.type
_entity_poly.pdbx_seq_one_letter_code
_entity_poly.pdbx_strand_id
1 'polypeptide(L)'
;TVAAVRRCVEAGYRRVKLKVAPGGSLSSVQAVREAYPRLMITLDANQSFAEHDLDELRALDACGPAWIEEPLDPHRLSGVGPTDLFDRLARLQRSLHTPICLDESIARPADLARALQHPELGCYALKIAKMGGVQPALDFLRLAQVRGLGVWMGGMYDTGVSKRLHAAFETLPGIDAPGDVGATARYFAVDVTDPPYTAERGRVTLNRAGHPHGLGCDLNRSSLADVLVDRTVIERQRRPLR
;
A
#
# COMPACT_ATOMS: atom_id res chain seq x y z
N THR A 1 -20.40 -7.69 3.96
CA THR A 1 -19.09 -7.70 3.25
C THR A 1 -19.28 -8.11 1.79
N VAL A 2 -19.92 -9.25 1.42
CA VAL A 2 -20.10 -9.73 0.03
C VAL A 2 -20.76 -8.69 -0.87
N ALA A 3 -21.84 -8.01 -0.41
CA ALA A 3 -22.51 -6.96 -1.20
C ALA A 3 -21.60 -5.77 -1.53
N ALA A 4 -20.68 -5.40 -0.63
CA ALA A 4 -19.69 -4.34 -0.88
C ALA A 4 -18.66 -4.80 -1.94
N VAL A 5 -18.18 -6.04 -1.83
CA VAL A 5 -17.27 -6.64 -2.82
C VAL A 5 -17.92 -6.72 -4.20
N ARG A 6 -19.21 -7.10 -4.25
CA ARG A 6 -19.98 -7.12 -5.52
C ARG A 6 -19.91 -5.75 -6.21
N ARG A 7 -20.22 -4.66 -5.50
CA ARG A 7 -20.13 -3.31 -6.07
C ARG A 7 -18.73 -2.98 -6.60
N CYS A 8 -17.69 -3.41 -5.91
CA CYS A 8 -16.30 -3.21 -6.38
C CYS A 8 -16.04 -3.99 -7.67
N VAL A 9 -16.46 -5.26 -7.74
CA VAL A 9 -16.29 -6.10 -8.93
C VAL A 9 -17.07 -5.52 -10.12
N GLU A 10 -18.32 -5.12 -9.90
CA GLU A 10 -19.17 -4.46 -10.92
C GLU A 10 -18.56 -3.12 -11.38
N ALA A 11 -17.90 -2.40 -10.49
CA ALA A 11 -17.13 -1.18 -10.81
C ALA A 11 -15.78 -1.47 -11.50
N GLY A 12 -15.44 -2.74 -11.78
CA GLY A 12 -14.26 -3.13 -12.55
C GLY A 12 -12.99 -3.35 -11.73
N TYR A 13 -13.05 -3.30 -10.40
CA TYR A 13 -11.89 -3.59 -9.55
C TYR A 13 -11.53 -5.09 -9.63
N ARG A 14 -10.23 -5.37 -9.73
CA ARG A 14 -9.70 -6.74 -9.84
C ARG A 14 -9.07 -7.26 -8.55
N ARG A 15 -8.82 -6.38 -7.61
CA ARG A 15 -8.36 -6.69 -6.26
C ARG A 15 -9.27 -6.01 -5.24
N VAL A 16 -9.56 -6.69 -4.15
CA VAL A 16 -10.23 -6.11 -2.97
C VAL A 16 -9.38 -6.35 -1.74
N LYS A 17 -9.27 -5.32 -0.90
CA LYS A 17 -8.64 -5.41 0.41
C LYS A 17 -9.73 -5.48 1.47
N LEU A 18 -9.70 -6.55 2.27
CA LEU A 18 -10.62 -6.77 3.39
C LEU A 18 -9.88 -6.44 4.69
N LYS A 19 -10.45 -5.57 5.49
CA LYS A 19 -9.97 -5.34 6.85
C LYS A 19 -10.34 -6.52 7.72
N VAL A 20 -9.35 -7.01 8.49
CA VAL A 20 -9.51 -8.15 9.39
C VAL A 20 -8.98 -7.80 10.79
N ALA A 21 -9.63 -8.37 11.79
CA ALA A 21 -9.24 -8.25 13.18
C ALA A 21 -9.64 -9.53 13.93
N PRO A 22 -9.06 -9.83 15.09
CA PRO A 22 -9.42 -10.99 15.88
C PRO A 22 -10.91 -11.02 16.25
N GLY A 23 -11.49 -12.23 16.27
CA GLY A 23 -12.81 -12.47 16.83
C GLY A 23 -14.00 -12.27 15.88
N GLY A 24 -13.81 -12.36 14.53
CA GLY A 24 -15.01 -12.33 13.68
C GLY A 24 -14.80 -12.11 12.20
N SER A 25 -13.58 -11.96 11.75
CA SER A 25 -13.31 -11.66 10.34
C SER A 25 -13.42 -12.87 9.41
N LEU A 26 -13.16 -14.06 9.92
CA LEU A 26 -13.03 -15.30 9.15
C LEU A 26 -14.27 -15.59 8.31
N SER A 27 -15.47 -15.56 8.90
CA SER A 27 -16.74 -15.86 8.21
C SER A 27 -16.98 -14.91 7.02
N SER A 28 -16.64 -13.62 7.20
CA SER A 28 -16.73 -12.63 6.13
C SER A 28 -15.75 -12.90 4.99
N VAL A 29 -14.53 -13.30 5.30
CA VAL A 29 -13.50 -13.62 4.29
C VAL A 29 -13.90 -14.90 3.54
N GLN A 30 -14.35 -15.94 4.24
CA GLN A 30 -14.85 -17.18 3.64
C GLN A 30 -16.01 -16.90 2.68
N ALA A 31 -17.03 -16.16 3.11
CA ALA A 31 -18.18 -15.82 2.28
C ALA A 31 -17.78 -15.04 1.01
N VAL A 32 -16.76 -14.16 1.09
CA VAL A 32 -16.24 -13.47 -0.09
C VAL A 32 -15.49 -14.43 -1.00
N ARG A 33 -14.67 -15.33 -0.46
CA ARG A 33 -13.92 -16.32 -1.24
C ARG A 33 -14.85 -17.30 -1.96
N GLU A 34 -15.90 -17.76 -1.29
CA GLU A 34 -16.93 -18.61 -1.88
C GLU A 34 -17.68 -17.91 -3.02
N ALA A 35 -18.08 -16.64 -2.80
CA ALA A 35 -18.78 -15.87 -3.83
C ALA A 35 -17.88 -15.48 -5.01
N TYR A 36 -16.58 -15.33 -4.80
CA TYR A 36 -15.60 -14.88 -5.78
C TYR A 36 -14.31 -15.72 -5.76
N PRO A 37 -14.34 -16.99 -6.22
CA PRO A 37 -13.22 -17.91 -6.07
C PRO A 37 -11.91 -17.46 -6.75
N ARG A 38 -12.00 -16.63 -7.80
CA ARG A 38 -10.84 -16.15 -8.58
C ARG A 38 -10.47 -14.69 -8.34
N LEU A 39 -11.21 -13.98 -7.47
CA LEU A 39 -10.89 -12.60 -7.15
C LEU A 39 -9.60 -12.54 -6.33
N MET A 40 -8.71 -11.61 -6.66
CA MET A 40 -7.58 -11.31 -5.80
C MET A 40 -8.09 -10.64 -4.52
N ILE A 41 -8.01 -11.35 -3.41
CA ILE A 41 -8.35 -10.86 -2.07
C ILE A 41 -7.05 -10.66 -1.33
N THR A 42 -6.90 -9.53 -0.66
CA THR A 42 -5.84 -9.24 0.28
C THR A 42 -6.44 -8.93 1.64
N LEU A 43 -5.78 -9.32 2.71
CA LEU A 43 -6.23 -9.05 4.07
C LEU A 43 -5.34 -7.98 4.68
N ASP A 44 -5.94 -7.05 5.38
CA ASP A 44 -5.22 -5.98 6.08
C ASP A 44 -5.65 -5.95 7.53
N ALA A 45 -4.73 -6.37 8.39
CA ALA A 45 -4.95 -6.50 9.82
C ALA A 45 -4.62 -5.23 10.61
N ASN A 46 -3.92 -4.27 10.02
CA ASN A 46 -3.49 -3.03 10.66
C ASN A 46 -2.95 -3.25 12.08
N GLN A 47 -2.10 -4.26 12.24
CA GLN A 47 -1.44 -4.59 13.51
C GLN A 47 -2.44 -4.94 14.63
N SER A 48 -3.49 -5.70 14.36
CA SER A 48 -4.55 -5.99 15.34
C SER A 48 -4.45 -7.34 16.04
N PHE A 49 -3.69 -8.30 15.49
CA PHE A 49 -3.55 -9.64 16.08
C PHE A 49 -2.40 -9.71 17.09
N ALA A 50 -2.60 -10.52 18.11
CA ALA A 50 -1.53 -10.94 19.01
C ALA A 50 -1.01 -12.35 18.64
N GLU A 51 0.09 -12.77 19.24
CA GLU A 51 0.68 -14.08 18.95
C GLU A 51 -0.24 -15.27 19.34
N HIS A 52 -1.14 -15.07 20.28
CA HIS A 52 -2.11 -16.12 20.67
C HIS A 52 -3.28 -16.25 19.68
N ASP A 53 -3.43 -15.33 18.72
CA ASP A 53 -4.46 -15.40 17.67
C ASP A 53 -3.98 -16.21 16.44
N LEU A 54 -2.91 -16.98 16.58
CA LEU A 54 -2.29 -17.73 15.47
C LEU A 54 -3.26 -18.68 14.76
N ASP A 55 -4.16 -19.32 15.48
CA ASP A 55 -5.12 -20.25 14.87
C ASP A 55 -6.12 -19.53 13.98
N GLU A 56 -6.55 -18.30 14.34
CA GLU A 56 -7.39 -17.47 13.48
C GLU A 56 -6.62 -16.99 12.24
N LEU A 57 -5.35 -16.59 12.40
CA LEU A 57 -4.48 -16.23 11.27
C LEU A 57 -4.29 -17.40 10.30
N ARG A 58 -4.12 -18.62 10.79
CA ARG A 58 -4.06 -19.85 9.95
C ARG A 58 -5.38 -20.13 9.24
N ALA A 59 -6.51 -19.89 9.89
CA ALA A 59 -7.82 -20.05 9.27
C ALA A 59 -8.04 -19.00 8.16
N LEU A 60 -7.56 -17.77 8.34
CA LEU A 60 -7.56 -16.72 7.31
C LEU A 60 -6.60 -17.06 6.16
N ASP A 61 -5.41 -17.60 6.47
CA ASP A 61 -4.43 -18.12 5.48
C ASP A 61 -5.06 -19.18 4.59
N ALA A 62 -5.82 -20.11 5.16
CA ALA A 62 -6.53 -21.17 4.43
C ALA A 62 -7.59 -20.65 3.43
N CYS A 63 -8.04 -19.39 3.55
CA CYS A 63 -8.90 -18.75 2.56
C CYS A 63 -8.15 -18.33 1.28
N GLY A 64 -6.83 -18.49 1.23
CA GLY A 64 -5.97 -18.20 0.08
C GLY A 64 -5.94 -16.73 -0.32
N PRO A 65 -5.73 -15.77 0.59
CA PRO A 65 -5.50 -14.39 0.21
C PRO A 65 -4.14 -14.25 -0.50
N ALA A 66 -3.98 -13.18 -1.28
CA ALA A 66 -2.71 -12.92 -1.96
C ALA A 66 -1.59 -12.51 -0.99
N TRP A 67 -1.96 -11.81 0.10
CA TRP A 67 -1.11 -11.52 1.26
C TRP A 67 -1.96 -11.16 2.48
N ILE A 68 -1.32 -11.24 3.66
CA ILE A 68 -1.85 -10.74 4.93
C ILE A 68 -0.96 -9.56 5.35
N GLU A 69 -1.54 -8.35 5.35
CA GLU A 69 -0.83 -7.10 5.64
C GLU A 69 -0.84 -6.83 7.14
N GLU A 70 0.34 -6.55 7.69
CA GLU A 70 0.59 -6.14 9.09
C GLU A 70 -0.22 -6.92 10.14
N PRO A 71 0.00 -8.23 10.27
CA PRO A 71 -0.83 -9.02 11.18
C PRO A 71 -0.61 -8.69 12.65
N LEU A 72 0.64 -8.50 13.13
CA LEU A 72 0.96 -8.43 14.55
C LEU A 72 0.97 -7.01 15.12
N ASP A 73 0.31 -6.84 16.28
CA ASP A 73 0.38 -5.64 17.09
C ASP A 73 1.72 -5.57 17.84
N PRO A 74 2.60 -4.59 17.55
CA PRO A 74 3.89 -4.46 18.21
C PRO A 74 3.78 -4.17 19.72
N HIS A 75 2.64 -3.66 20.21
CA HIS A 75 2.40 -3.35 21.61
C HIS A 75 1.83 -4.53 22.41
N ARG A 76 1.37 -5.57 21.72
CA ARG A 76 0.79 -6.79 22.33
C ARG A 76 1.71 -8.00 22.20
N LEU A 77 2.98 -7.78 21.87
CA LEU A 77 3.98 -8.83 21.82
C LEU A 77 4.32 -9.26 23.25
N SER A 78 3.84 -10.43 23.67
CA SER A 78 4.05 -11.00 25.00
C SER A 78 4.74 -12.35 24.90
N GLY A 79 5.44 -12.74 25.96
CA GLY A 79 6.04 -14.07 26.09
C GLY A 79 7.55 -14.14 25.85
N VAL A 80 8.09 -15.35 25.96
CA VAL A 80 9.51 -15.66 25.73
C VAL A 80 9.77 -15.68 24.22
N GLY A 81 10.40 -14.66 23.72
CA GLY A 81 10.74 -14.58 22.29
C GLY A 81 11.51 -13.32 21.94
N PRO A 82 11.89 -13.15 20.67
CA PRO A 82 12.53 -11.94 20.21
C PRO A 82 11.69 -10.71 20.55
N THR A 83 12.35 -9.65 21.00
CA THR A 83 11.70 -8.36 21.25
C THR A 83 11.46 -7.58 19.94
N ASP A 84 12.14 -7.99 18.87
CA ASP A 84 12.05 -7.36 17.57
C ASP A 84 10.80 -7.84 16.81
N LEU A 85 10.04 -6.89 16.28
CA LEU A 85 8.83 -7.16 15.50
C LEU A 85 9.12 -8.00 14.26
N PHE A 86 10.22 -7.72 13.53
CA PHE A 86 10.54 -8.43 12.30
C PHE A 86 10.94 -9.88 12.56
N ASP A 87 11.65 -10.18 13.66
CA ASP A 87 11.90 -11.54 14.10
C ASP A 87 10.58 -12.31 14.35
N ARG A 88 9.59 -11.65 14.96
CA ARG A 88 8.28 -12.25 15.24
C ARG A 88 7.46 -12.46 13.98
N LEU A 89 7.44 -11.48 13.08
CA LEU A 89 6.79 -11.59 11.76
C LEU A 89 7.43 -12.70 10.93
N ALA A 90 8.75 -12.82 10.91
CA ALA A 90 9.46 -13.88 10.22
C ALA A 90 9.14 -15.27 10.82
N ARG A 91 9.02 -15.36 12.15
CA ARG A 91 8.57 -16.60 12.82
C ARG A 91 7.13 -16.95 12.42
N LEU A 92 6.22 -15.97 12.44
CA LEU A 92 4.84 -16.15 12.02
C LEU A 92 4.76 -16.59 10.54
N GLN A 93 5.55 -15.96 9.66
CA GLN A 93 5.58 -16.32 8.24
C GLN A 93 5.90 -17.79 8.00
N ARG A 94 6.79 -18.40 8.80
CA ARG A 94 7.09 -19.83 8.69
C ARG A 94 5.91 -20.76 9.00
N SER A 95 4.86 -20.24 9.63
CA SER A 95 3.64 -21.00 9.95
C SER A 95 2.47 -20.71 9.03
N LEU A 96 2.64 -19.82 8.04
CA LEU A 96 1.64 -19.42 7.05
C LEU A 96 2.16 -19.69 5.64
N HIS A 97 1.23 -20.03 4.72
CA HIS A 97 1.53 -20.18 3.28
C HIS A 97 1.44 -18.83 2.57
N THR A 98 0.47 -18.00 2.98
CA THR A 98 0.26 -16.66 2.44
C THR A 98 1.37 -15.72 2.87
N PRO A 99 1.97 -14.93 1.97
CA PRO A 99 2.97 -13.94 2.35
C PRO A 99 2.43 -12.92 3.36
N ILE A 100 3.21 -12.63 4.38
CA ILE A 100 3.00 -11.45 5.22
C ILE A 100 3.50 -10.23 4.45
N CYS A 101 2.66 -9.21 4.35
CA CYS A 101 3.00 -7.95 3.71
C CYS A 101 3.31 -6.86 4.74
N LEU A 102 4.42 -6.18 4.60
CA LEU A 102 4.85 -5.11 5.49
C LEU A 102 4.37 -3.75 4.98
N ASP A 103 3.71 -2.96 5.83
CA ASP A 103 3.25 -1.58 5.59
C ASP A 103 3.59 -0.67 6.78
N GLU A 104 2.84 -0.75 7.88
CA GLU A 104 3.01 0.13 9.04
C GLU A 104 4.37 -0.05 9.71
N SER A 105 4.88 -1.26 9.76
CA SER A 105 6.19 -1.59 10.33
C SER A 105 7.36 -0.95 9.57
N ILE A 106 7.15 -0.55 8.31
CA ILE A 106 8.12 0.21 7.51
C ILE A 106 7.75 1.69 7.56
N ALA A 107 8.13 2.39 8.62
CA ALA A 107 7.87 3.82 8.77
C ALA A 107 8.97 4.70 8.14
N ARG A 108 10.18 4.17 7.98
CA ARG A 108 11.37 4.87 7.49
C ARG A 108 12.37 3.88 6.84
N PRO A 109 13.37 4.36 6.08
CA PRO A 109 14.35 3.50 5.40
C PRO A 109 15.11 2.55 6.32
N ALA A 110 15.37 2.92 7.57
CA ALA A 110 16.05 2.07 8.55
C ALA A 110 15.22 0.82 8.90
N ASP A 111 13.90 0.92 8.95
CA ASP A 111 13.02 -0.22 9.23
C ASP A 111 13.03 -1.20 8.05
N LEU A 112 13.05 -0.67 6.82
CA LEU A 112 13.22 -1.49 5.61
C LEU A 112 14.54 -2.28 5.66
N ALA A 113 15.65 -1.61 6.02
CA ALA A 113 16.95 -2.27 6.11
C ALA A 113 16.96 -3.42 7.13
N ARG A 114 16.19 -3.28 8.23
CA ARG A 114 16.00 -4.36 9.23
C ARG A 114 15.13 -5.48 8.67
N ALA A 115 13.98 -5.16 8.09
CA ALA A 115 13.07 -6.16 7.50
C ALA A 115 13.78 -7.01 6.44
N LEU A 116 14.64 -6.41 5.61
CA LEU A 116 15.41 -7.11 4.57
C LEU A 116 16.47 -8.09 5.11
N GLN A 117 16.72 -8.12 6.41
CA GLN A 117 17.55 -9.16 7.04
C GLN A 117 16.79 -10.48 7.25
N HIS A 118 15.47 -10.48 7.10
CA HIS A 118 14.59 -11.63 7.25
C HIS A 118 14.11 -12.12 5.87
N PRO A 119 14.74 -13.16 5.30
CA PRO A 119 14.41 -13.65 3.96
C PRO A 119 12.99 -14.22 3.84
N GLU A 120 12.33 -14.52 4.96
CA GLU A 120 10.94 -14.96 5.01
C GLU A 120 9.96 -13.83 4.68
N LEU A 121 10.33 -12.57 4.94
CA LEU A 121 9.47 -11.40 4.75
C LEU A 121 9.63 -10.85 3.33
N GLY A 122 8.89 -11.43 2.40
CA GLY A 122 9.06 -11.19 0.95
C GLY A 122 8.01 -10.29 0.30
N CYS A 123 7.09 -9.65 1.04
CA CYS A 123 6.04 -8.80 0.47
C CYS A 123 6.00 -7.42 1.15
N TYR A 124 5.88 -6.35 0.34
CA TYR A 124 6.01 -4.97 0.81
C TYR A 124 5.00 -4.03 0.17
N ALA A 125 4.32 -3.21 0.96
CA ALA A 125 3.56 -2.06 0.50
C ALA A 125 4.53 -0.89 0.26
N LEU A 126 4.77 -0.54 -1.00
CA LEU A 126 5.64 0.58 -1.34
C LEU A 126 4.88 1.90 -1.17
N LYS A 127 5.35 2.74 -0.27
CA LYS A 127 4.87 4.11 -0.06
C LYS A 127 6.05 5.06 -0.21
N ILE A 128 6.08 5.84 -1.29
CA ILE A 128 7.22 6.67 -1.71
C ILE A 128 7.69 7.60 -0.59
N ALA A 129 6.74 8.20 0.16
CA ALA A 129 7.07 9.10 1.28
C ALA A 129 7.80 8.37 2.42
N LYS A 130 7.40 7.13 2.75
CA LYS A 130 8.06 6.31 3.78
C LYS A 130 9.47 5.89 3.37
N MET A 131 9.71 5.72 2.06
CA MET A 131 11.05 5.41 1.54
C MET A 131 12.00 6.60 1.57
N GLY A 132 11.50 7.81 1.85
CA GLY A 132 12.31 9.04 1.83
C GLY A 132 12.32 9.75 0.48
N GLY A 133 11.42 9.39 -0.44
CA GLY A 133 11.24 10.06 -1.73
C GLY A 133 11.39 9.12 -2.93
N VAL A 134 11.39 9.74 -4.11
CA VAL A 134 11.36 9.03 -5.41
C VAL A 134 12.60 8.14 -5.61
N GLN A 135 13.80 8.69 -5.42
CA GLN A 135 15.03 7.94 -5.69
C GLN A 135 15.20 6.72 -4.78
N PRO A 136 15.04 6.83 -3.44
CA PRO A 136 15.07 5.66 -2.56
C PRO A 136 13.99 4.63 -2.88
N ALA A 137 12.79 5.06 -3.30
CA ALA A 137 11.73 4.15 -3.72
C ALA A 137 12.10 3.36 -4.99
N LEU A 138 12.73 4.01 -5.98
CA LEU A 138 13.26 3.35 -7.18
C LEU A 138 14.40 2.37 -6.84
N ASP A 139 15.28 2.75 -5.93
CA ASP A 139 16.40 1.89 -5.51
C ASP A 139 15.89 0.67 -4.77
N PHE A 140 14.88 0.83 -3.91
CA PHE A 140 14.19 -0.31 -3.29
C PHE A 140 13.52 -1.22 -4.33
N LEU A 141 12.81 -0.66 -5.30
CA LEU A 141 12.15 -1.44 -6.34
C LEU A 141 13.15 -2.28 -7.15
N ARG A 142 14.31 -1.71 -7.51
CA ARG A 142 15.40 -2.45 -8.18
C ARG A 142 15.93 -3.58 -7.29
N LEU A 143 16.13 -3.31 -6.00
CA LEU A 143 16.57 -4.33 -5.04
C LEU A 143 15.52 -5.44 -4.91
N ALA A 144 14.23 -5.08 -4.84
CA ALA A 144 13.13 -6.03 -4.76
C ALA A 144 13.10 -6.96 -5.98
N GLN A 145 13.28 -6.44 -7.19
CA GLN A 145 13.38 -7.25 -8.40
C GLN A 145 14.52 -8.26 -8.33
N VAL A 146 15.73 -7.80 -7.93
CA VAL A 146 16.92 -8.68 -7.82
C VAL A 146 16.70 -9.78 -6.79
N ARG A 147 15.98 -9.49 -5.70
CA ARG A 147 15.71 -10.44 -4.61
C ARG A 147 14.42 -11.26 -4.79
N GLY A 148 13.62 -10.99 -5.82
CA GLY A 148 12.33 -11.65 -6.03
C GLY A 148 11.28 -11.31 -4.97
N LEU A 149 11.32 -10.07 -4.44
CA LEU A 149 10.34 -9.61 -3.44
C LEU A 149 9.07 -9.14 -4.13
N GLY A 150 7.91 -9.47 -3.57
CA GLY A 150 6.62 -8.94 -3.99
C GLY A 150 6.45 -7.49 -3.54
N VAL A 151 6.14 -6.59 -4.47
CA VAL A 151 5.91 -5.17 -4.17
C VAL A 151 4.62 -4.72 -4.82
N TRP A 152 3.82 -3.96 -4.09
CA TRP A 152 2.64 -3.30 -4.61
C TRP A 152 2.57 -1.85 -4.09
N MET A 153 1.89 -0.95 -4.85
CA MET A 153 1.77 0.45 -4.45
C MET A 153 0.72 0.63 -3.37
N GLY A 154 1.17 0.93 -2.16
CA GLY A 154 0.31 1.32 -1.05
C GLY A 154 -0.22 2.76 -1.24
N GLY A 155 -1.50 3.00 -0.90
CA GLY A 155 -2.11 4.33 -0.92
C GLY A 155 -2.15 4.97 0.46
N MET A 156 -2.28 6.31 0.44
CA MET A 156 -2.56 7.17 1.58
C MET A 156 -3.72 8.11 1.22
N TYR A 157 -4.07 9.02 2.13
CA TYR A 157 -4.96 10.15 1.84
C TYR A 157 -4.21 11.20 1.01
N ASP A 158 -3.92 10.82 -0.25
CA ASP A 158 -3.08 11.59 -1.15
C ASP A 158 -3.92 12.47 -2.08
N THR A 159 -3.40 13.67 -2.38
CA THR A 159 -3.92 14.54 -3.45
C THR A 159 -3.50 14.03 -4.83
N GLY A 160 -4.04 14.62 -5.89
CA GLY A 160 -3.74 14.22 -7.27
C GLY A 160 -2.27 14.26 -7.64
N VAL A 161 -1.46 15.11 -7.01
CA VAL A 161 0.00 15.14 -7.23
C VAL A 161 0.64 13.81 -6.84
N SER A 162 0.40 13.37 -5.60
CA SER A 162 0.95 12.11 -5.08
C SER A 162 0.35 10.90 -5.78
N LYS A 163 -0.97 10.90 -6.02
CA LYS A 163 -1.66 9.81 -6.73
C LYS A 163 -1.12 9.58 -8.13
N ARG A 164 -0.82 10.65 -8.89
CA ARG A 164 -0.21 10.54 -10.23
C ARG A 164 1.20 9.98 -10.18
N LEU A 165 1.98 10.37 -9.18
CA LEU A 165 3.31 9.79 -8.95
C LEU A 165 3.22 8.31 -8.64
N HIS A 166 2.31 7.91 -7.75
CA HIS A 166 2.06 6.49 -7.42
C HIS A 166 1.59 5.72 -8.66
N ALA A 167 0.66 6.27 -9.45
CA ALA A 167 0.20 5.63 -10.68
C ALA A 167 1.33 5.50 -11.73
N ALA A 168 2.27 6.44 -11.79
CA ALA A 168 3.46 6.31 -12.63
C ALA A 168 4.36 5.17 -12.15
N PHE A 169 4.54 4.99 -10.83
CA PHE A 169 5.27 3.87 -10.27
C PHE A 169 4.62 2.51 -10.59
N GLU A 170 3.27 2.44 -10.60
CA GLU A 170 2.51 1.22 -10.98
C GLU A 170 2.87 0.70 -12.38
N THR A 171 3.44 1.54 -13.25
CA THR A 171 3.87 1.12 -14.59
C THR A 171 5.28 0.57 -14.63
N LEU A 172 6.01 0.61 -13.52
CA LEU A 172 7.39 0.14 -13.46
C LEU A 172 7.43 -1.39 -13.29
N PRO A 173 8.44 -2.06 -13.87
CA PRO A 173 8.67 -3.47 -13.62
C PRO A 173 8.87 -3.76 -12.13
N GLY A 174 8.37 -4.90 -11.66
CA GLY A 174 8.49 -5.33 -10.27
C GLY A 174 7.34 -4.87 -9.36
N ILE A 175 6.30 -4.24 -9.94
CA ILE A 175 5.01 -4.01 -9.28
C ILE A 175 3.98 -4.87 -10.00
N ASP A 176 3.60 -5.99 -9.38
CA ASP A 176 2.87 -7.06 -10.04
C ASP A 176 1.40 -7.15 -9.61
N ALA A 177 0.99 -6.33 -8.65
CA ALA A 177 -0.38 -6.33 -8.14
C ALA A 177 -1.00 -4.93 -8.24
N PRO A 178 -2.32 -4.82 -8.51
CA PRO A 178 -3.01 -3.53 -8.53
C PRO A 178 -2.87 -2.81 -7.20
N GLY A 179 -2.44 -1.55 -7.20
CA GLY A 179 -2.22 -0.75 -6.00
C GLY A 179 -3.47 -0.06 -5.45
N ASP A 180 -3.25 0.70 -4.39
CA ASP A 180 -4.28 1.48 -3.67
C ASP A 180 -4.27 2.95 -4.14
N VAL A 181 -4.27 3.15 -5.46
CA VAL A 181 -4.12 4.47 -6.10
C VAL A 181 -5.45 5.00 -6.67
N GLY A 182 -6.55 4.76 -5.99
CA GLY A 182 -7.89 5.19 -6.39
C GLY A 182 -8.07 6.71 -6.46
N ALA A 183 -9.20 7.16 -7.05
CA ALA A 183 -9.53 8.57 -7.25
C ALA A 183 -9.47 9.41 -5.98
N THR A 184 -9.00 10.66 -6.09
CA THR A 184 -8.93 11.62 -4.98
C THR A 184 -10.31 12.00 -4.43
N ALA A 185 -11.33 12.00 -5.27
CA ALA A 185 -12.72 12.27 -4.87
C ALA A 185 -13.29 11.30 -3.80
N ARG A 186 -12.58 10.22 -3.49
CA ARG A 186 -12.93 9.36 -2.34
C ARG A 186 -12.67 10.03 -0.99
N TYR A 187 -11.80 11.03 -0.94
CA TYR A 187 -11.30 11.65 0.28
C TYR A 187 -11.47 13.18 0.29
N PHE A 188 -11.42 13.81 -0.87
CA PHE A 188 -11.41 15.25 -1.01
C PHE A 188 -12.56 15.71 -1.92
N ALA A 189 -13.29 16.75 -1.50
CA ALA A 189 -14.33 17.36 -2.31
C ALA A 189 -13.75 18.03 -3.57
N VAL A 190 -12.53 18.56 -3.47
CA VAL A 190 -11.81 19.21 -4.57
C VAL A 190 -10.35 18.74 -4.57
N ASP A 191 -9.83 18.42 -5.75
CA ASP A 191 -8.42 18.11 -5.93
C ASP A 191 -7.61 19.38 -6.17
N VAL A 192 -6.35 19.36 -5.77
CA VAL A 192 -5.38 20.44 -6.01
C VAL A 192 -4.69 20.35 -7.37
N THR A 193 -5.08 19.39 -8.22
CA THR A 193 -4.55 19.22 -9.58
C THR A 193 -5.60 19.53 -10.64
N ASP A 194 -5.15 20.00 -11.78
CA ASP A 194 -5.94 20.21 -12.99
C ASP A 194 -5.30 19.45 -14.17
N PRO A 195 -5.99 18.49 -14.78
CA PRO A 195 -7.27 17.92 -14.37
C PRO A 195 -7.18 17.18 -13.04
N PRO A 196 -8.28 16.96 -12.31
CA PRO A 196 -8.29 16.17 -11.08
C PRO A 196 -7.92 14.72 -11.38
N TYR A 197 -7.35 14.02 -10.36
CA TYR A 197 -7.01 12.63 -10.50
C TYR A 197 -8.25 11.75 -10.35
N THR A 198 -8.55 10.97 -11.40
CA THR A 198 -9.74 10.10 -11.46
C THR A 198 -9.36 8.64 -11.67
N ALA A 199 -10.28 7.77 -11.30
CA ALA A 199 -10.21 6.33 -11.62
C ALA A 199 -11.58 5.88 -12.13
N GLU A 200 -11.61 5.18 -13.25
CA GLU A 200 -12.83 4.70 -13.89
C GLU A 200 -12.75 3.21 -14.15
N ARG A 201 -13.82 2.49 -13.80
CA ARG A 201 -13.91 1.03 -14.01
C ARG A 201 -12.69 0.28 -13.47
N GLY A 202 -12.21 0.66 -12.26
CA GLY A 202 -11.04 0.05 -11.64
C GLY A 202 -9.71 0.35 -12.35
N ARG A 203 -9.66 1.36 -13.22
CA ARG A 203 -8.47 1.76 -13.99
C ARG A 203 -8.17 3.23 -13.80
N VAL A 204 -6.88 3.53 -13.84
CA VAL A 204 -6.36 4.90 -13.90
C VAL A 204 -5.70 5.09 -15.25
N THR A 205 -5.98 6.22 -15.89
CA THR A 205 -5.31 6.62 -17.13
C THR A 205 -4.24 7.65 -16.82
N LEU A 206 -3.00 7.34 -17.18
CA LEU A 206 -1.90 8.31 -17.16
C LEU A 206 -2.03 9.16 -18.42
N ASN A 207 -2.98 10.10 -18.41
CA ASN A 207 -3.17 11.02 -19.54
C ASN A 207 -2.10 12.11 -19.50
N ARG A 208 -1.37 12.24 -20.62
CA ARG A 208 -0.37 13.28 -20.85
C ARG A 208 -0.79 14.25 -21.97
N ALA A 209 -2.04 14.21 -22.42
CA ALA A 209 -2.55 15.13 -23.41
C ALA A 209 -2.44 16.57 -22.90
N GLY A 210 -1.70 17.42 -23.60
CA GLY A 210 -1.40 18.78 -23.15
C GLY A 210 -0.25 18.92 -22.13
N HIS A 211 0.20 17.82 -21.53
CA HIS A 211 1.29 17.80 -20.54
C HIS A 211 2.30 16.71 -20.87
N PRO A 212 3.16 16.92 -21.88
CA PRO A 212 4.10 15.89 -22.36
C PRO A 212 5.20 15.54 -21.33
N HIS A 213 5.36 16.35 -20.30
CA HIS A 213 6.37 16.19 -19.25
C HIS A 213 5.74 16.18 -17.85
N GLY A 214 6.49 15.65 -16.87
CA GLY A 214 6.07 15.60 -15.47
C GLY A 214 4.93 14.62 -15.20
N LEU A 215 4.03 14.98 -14.30
CA LEU A 215 2.93 14.12 -13.82
C LEU A 215 1.66 14.21 -14.67
N GLY A 216 1.66 14.95 -15.77
CA GLY A 216 0.51 15.10 -16.66
C GLY A 216 -0.62 15.94 -16.05
N CYS A 217 -0.28 16.93 -15.23
CA CYS A 217 -1.23 17.89 -14.65
C CYS A 217 -0.53 19.18 -14.26
N ASP A 218 -1.33 20.26 -14.11
CA ASP A 218 -0.95 21.48 -13.44
C ASP A 218 -1.47 21.51 -12.00
N LEU A 219 -0.99 22.46 -11.21
CA LEU A 219 -1.56 22.76 -9.91
C LEU A 219 -2.78 23.67 -10.09
N ASN A 220 -3.93 23.26 -9.56
CA ASN A 220 -5.10 24.13 -9.44
C ASN A 220 -4.84 25.14 -8.31
N ARG A 221 -4.40 26.34 -8.69
CA ARG A 221 -3.96 27.37 -7.73
C ARG A 221 -5.11 27.92 -6.90
N SER A 222 -6.34 27.97 -7.43
CA SER A 222 -7.50 28.42 -6.66
C SER A 222 -7.86 27.40 -5.59
N SER A 223 -8.00 26.12 -5.95
CA SER A 223 -8.26 25.05 -4.96
C SER A 223 -7.16 24.95 -3.91
N LEU A 224 -5.89 25.16 -4.32
CA LEU A 224 -4.78 25.17 -3.38
C LEU A 224 -4.87 26.35 -2.40
N ALA A 225 -5.26 27.54 -2.87
CA ALA A 225 -5.44 28.71 -2.02
C ALA A 225 -6.54 28.53 -0.97
N ASP A 226 -7.63 27.83 -1.34
CA ASP A 226 -8.76 27.56 -0.44
C ASP A 226 -8.40 26.66 0.75
N VAL A 227 -7.36 25.82 0.60
CA VAL A 227 -6.90 24.89 1.64
C VAL A 227 -5.55 25.28 2.26
N LEU A 228 -5.01 26.43 1.87
CA LEU A 228 -3.71 26.89 2.34
C LEU A 228 -3.77 27.32 3.81
N VAL A 229 -3.03 26.65 4.66
CA VAL A 229 -2.90 26.95 6.10
C VAL A 229 -1.64 27.78 6.36
N ASP A 230 -0.54 27.43 5.69
CA ASP A 230 0.75 28.11 5.84
C ASP A 230 1.57 28.05 4.55
N ARG A 231 2.44 29.01 4.35
CA ARG A 231 3.32 29.08 3.18
C ARG A 231 4.74 29.46 3.57
N THR A 232 5.67 28.57 3.25
CA THR A 232 7.10 28.83 3.34
C THR A 232 7.69 28.91 1.93
N VAL A 233 8.42 30.00 1.65
CA VAL A 233 9.13 30.16 0.38
C VAL A 233 10.61 29.84 0.61
N ILE A 234 11.10 28.85 -0.10
CA ILE A 234 12.53 28.45 -0.08
C ILE A 234 13.15 28.92 -1.39
N GLU A 235 13.99 29.96 -1.32
CA GLU A 235 14.74 30.42 -2.48
C GLU A 235 16.03 29.61 -2.65
N ARG A 236 16.22 29.06 -3.84
CA ARG A 236 17.46 28.39 -4.16
C ARG A 236 18.56 29.45 -4.38
N GLN A 237 19.52 29.54 -3.48
CA GLN A 237 20.74 30.29 -3.79
C GLN A 237 21.43 29.66 -5.00
N ARG A 238 21.46 30.38 -6.12
CA ARG A 238 22.25 29.96 -7.29
C ARG A 238 23.73 30.03 -6.88
N ARG A 239 24.35 28.87 -6.60
CA ARG A 239 25.80 28.83 -6.57
C ARG A 239 26.29 29.09 -8.00
N PRO A 240 27.19 30.06 -8.22
CA PRO A 240 27.81 30.22 -9.54
C PRO A 240 28.51 28.92 -9.88
N LEU A 241 28.26 28.42 -11.08
CA LEU A 241 29.03 27.31 -11.66
C LEU A 241 30.50 27.78 -11.71
N ARG A 242 31.37 27.11 -10.97
CA ARG A 242 32.81 27.27 -11.11
C ARG A 242 33.33 26.41 -12.23
#